data_90978328986e6a59c31ae08755c4457e
#
_entry.id   90978328986e6a59c31ae08755c4457e
#
_cell.length_a   1.000
_cell.length_b   1.000
_cell.length_c   1.000
_cell.angle_alpha   90.00
_cell.angle_beta   90.00
_cell.angle_gamma   90.00
#
_symmetry.space_group_name_H-M   'P 1'
#
loop_
_entity.id
_entity.type
_entity.pdbx_description
1 polymer ?
#
loop_
_entity_poly.entity_id
_entity_poly.type
_entity_poly.pdbx_seq_one_letter_code
_entity_poly.pdbx_strand_id
1 'polypeptide(L)'
;MSKYLIHFILLALFAFQINCIYKEKRLSLQEQFDIEDLANDIFKKNRELIMNYFGFSSVSGGPTCEVCIFVVSVVKNFLNQHKDFQWLYDLLTSICHLTKTSNKVCDASLEQYKHIVLNSVIRRFLDGEYICSLIKICNDTTEYETIDDYAKKILADKPPTKEREIVKRKSDDNYYKVLQVTDIHLDMEYEEGSVADCNLELCCRKLSDDDLIPVKPTLAGHYGTIGKCDANIETVRAFASKAKELNPDYIMFTGDNIAHNVWTVTQEEVVKATRMQIEAIQEKFGLDTPIYPALGNHEKAPVDEFHGDETELLYGLAEIFKPYLTKDAYETFRDFGYYSMIVKDNLRIVSINCLLCDSFNWHLLYDYKQTKAMITWLEKVLSDAEKNGEIVHIMNHVPMVNSQHTIQCTWRFKILMDRYQNIIRGVFSGHSHSEYLYMIHEYYNETIPSHVNYVCSGLTTYSEFQPSFRIYLVDKKELYVQDYIQYRMNLIESNEKKEPVWFIPYNASNFFNVISLNDIESIAKYNITPEYMQHRYTDVPGSEDKGKDEKARQNEQCIYDNDNMVDAAKCLGTSVFSKDYFYYVLNKLSFKWAK
;
A
#
# COMPACT_ATOMS: atom_id res chain seq x y z
N MET A 1 -2.40 -31.34 -31.84
CA MET A 1 -3.11 -30.34 -30.96
C MET A 1 -2.21 -29.62 -30.00
N SER A 2 -1.25 -30.26 -29.32
CA SER A 2 -0.45 -29.61 -28.27
C SER A 2 0.55 -28.55 -28.74
N LYS A 3 1.16 -28.68 -29.92
CA LYS A 3 2.20 -27.75 -30.38
C LYS A 3 1.72 -26.32 -30.71
N TYR A 4 0.52 -26.16 -31.26
CA TYR A 4 0.01 -24.85 -31.70
C TYR A 4 -0.64 -24.07 -30.55
N LEU A 5 -1.26 -24.75 -29.59
CA LEU A 5 -1.77 -24.14 -28.37
C LEU A 5 -0.62 -23.63 -27.48
N ILE A 6 0.47 -24.41 -27.41
CA ILE A 6 1.73 -24.02 -26.75
C ILE A 6 2.32 -22.78 -27.44
N HIS A 7 2.27 -22.68 -28.77
CA HIS A 7 2.74 -21.48 -29.48
C HIS A 7 1.89 -20.25 -29.24
N PHE A 8 0.56 -20.39 -29.07
CA PHE A 8 -0.32 -19.27 -28.78
C PHE A 8 -0.16 -18.78 -27.34
N ILE A 9 -0.02 -19.68 -26.38
CA ILE A 9 0.27 -19.35 -24.98
C ILE A 9 1.70 -18.80 -24.87
N LEU A 10 2.66 -19.36 -25.59
CA LEU A 10 4.02 -18.84 -25.68
C LEU A 10 4.07 -17.48 -26.37
N LEU A 11 3.23 -17.18 -27.35
CA LEU A 11 3.13 -15.85 -27.97
C LEU A 11 2.50 -14.82 -27.02
N ALA A 12 1.50 -15.19 -26.25
CA ALA A 12 0.93 -14.34 -25.21
C ALA A 12 1.90 -14.11 -24.05
N LEU A 13 2.62 -15.16 -23.63
CA LEU A 13 3.69 -15.08 -22.63
C LEU A 13 4.96 -14.45 -23.21
N PHE A 14 5.24 -14.60 -24.49
CA PHE A 14 6.36 -13.98 -25.19
C PHE A 14 6.13 -12.48 -25.40
N ALA A 15 4.90 -12.05 -25.65
CA ALA A 15 4.54 -10.63 -25.59
C ALA A 15 4.71 -10.07 -24.18
N PHE A 16 4.46 -10.88 -23.15
CA PHE A 16 4.74 -10.53 -21.74
C PHE A 16 6.25 -10.58 -21.40
N GLN A 17 6.99 -11.56 -21.91
CA GLN A 17 8.45 -11.67 -21.75
C GLN A 17 9.20 -10.60 -22.53
N ILE A 18 8.74 -10.21 -23.72
CA ILE A 18 9.33 -9.12 -24.50
C ILE A 18 9.33 -7.85 -23.65
N ASN A 19 8.27 -7.54 -22.93
CA ASN A 19 8.24 -6.41 -22.00
C ASN A 19 9.22 -6.53 -20.81
N CYS A 20 9.56 -7.74 -20.36
CA CYS A 20 10.54 -7.94 -19.28
C CYS A 20 12.01 -7.95 -19.78
N ILE A 21 12.27 -8.49 -20.98
CA ILE A 21 13.61 -8.56 -21.58
C ILE A 21 14.05 -7.20 -22.16
N TYR A 22 13.12 -6.33 -22.50
CA TYR A 22 13.39 -4.98 -23.05
C TYR A 22 13.95 -3.96 -22.05
N LYS A 23 14.20 -4.34 -20.82
CA LYS A 23 14.87 -3.46 -19.84
C LYS A 23 16.30 -3.07 -20.18
N GLU A 24 16.93 -3.72 -21.18
CA GLU A 24 18.34 -3.46 -21.54
C GLU A 24 18.59 -2.86 -22.93
N LYS A 25 17.60 -2.79 -23.82
CA LYS A 25 17.78 -2.13 -25.14
C LYS A 25 16.61 -1.21 -25.47
N ARG A 26 16.92 0.09 -25.63
CA ARG A 26 15.96 1.08 -26.17
C ARG A 26 15.67 0.75 -27.64
N LEU A 27 14.44 0.31 -27.94
CA LEU A 27 13.95 0.25 -29.31
C LEU A 27 13.42 1.61 -29.76
N SER A 28 13.59 1.91 -31.04
CA SER A 28 12.98 3.07 -31.67
C SER A 28 11.47 2.89 -31.80
N LEU A 29 10.72 4.00 -31.90
CA LEU A 29 9.27 4.01 -32.14
C LEU A 29 8.88 3.17 -33.38
N GLN A 30 9.77 3.09 -34.40
CA GLN A 30 9.55 2.32 -35.62
C GLN A 30 9.55 0.80 -35.35
N GLU A 31 10.48 0.32 -34.52
CA GLU A 31 10.52 -1.11 -34.14
C GLU A 31 9.31 -1.55 -33.30
N GLN A 32 8.68 -0.62 -32.58
CA GLN A 32 7.43 -0.87 -31.84
C GLN A 32 6.23 -1.02 -32.80
N PHE A 33 6.15 -0.23 -33.85
CA PHE A 33 5.14 -0.36 -34.89
C PHE A 33 5.31 -1.64 -35.69
N ASP A 34 6.55 -2.04 -36.00
CA ASP A 34 6.83 -3.27 -36.74
C ASP A 34 6.42 -4.54 -35.96
N ILE A 35 6.46 -4.50 -34.60
CA ILE A 35 6.00 -5.60 -33.75
C ILE A 35 4.47 -5.68 -33.70
N GLU A 36 3.80 -4.54 -33.65
CA GLU A 36 2.33 -4.47 -33.67
C GLU A 36 1.77 -4.92 -35.02
N ASP A 37 2.42 -4.54 -36.11
CA ASP A 37 2.09 -5.01 -37.47
C ASP A 37 2.41 -6.50 -37.66
N LEU A 38 3.50 -7.00 -37.10
CA LEU A 38 3.85 -8.42 -37.13
C LEU A 38 2.84 -9.25 -36.33
N ALA A 39 2.41 -8.79 -35.16
CA ALA A 39 1.39 -9.44 -34.35
C ALA A 39 0.05 -9.49 -35.09
N ASN A 40 -0.34 -8.39 -35.73
CA ASN A 40 -1.55 -8.29 -36.55
C ASN A 40 -1.47 -9.19 -37.80
N ASP A 41 -0.32 -9.31 -38.43
CA ASP A 41 -0.10 -10.15 -39.63
C ASP A 41 -0.10 -11.65 -39.27
N ILE A 42 0.53 -12.01 -38.14
CA ILE A 42 0.46 -13.38 -37.57
C ILE A 42 -0.99 -13.73 -37.21
N PHE A 43 -1.73 -12.81 -36.61
CA PHE A 43 -3.15 -13.01 -36.27
C PHE A 43 -4.03 -13.17 -37.52
N LYS A 44 -3.75 -12.36 -38.55
CA LYS A 44 -4.47 -12.41 -39.85
C LYS A 44 -4.22 -13.70 -40.61
N LYS A 45 -2.96 -14.18 -40.63
CA LYS A 45 -2.56 -15.44 -41.26
C LYS A 45 -3.10 -16.67 -40.53
N ASN A 46 -3.17 -16.65 -39.22
CA ASN A 46 -3.65 -17.77 -38.43
C ASN A 46 -5.20 -17.79 -38.30
N ARG A 47 -5.88 -16.68 -38.57
CA ARG A 47 -7.33 -16.57 -38.52
C ARG A 47 -8.01 -17.59 -39.46
N GLU A 48 -7.57 -17.73 -40.70
CA GLU A 48 -8.10 -18.70 -41.66
C GLU A 48 -7.81 -20.14 -41.21
N LEU A 49 -6.66 -20.40 -40.63
CA LEU A 49 -6.29 -21.71 -40.12
C LEU A 49 -7.13 -22.13 -38.91
N ILE A 50 -7.40 -21.19 -38.02
CA ILE A 50 -8.26 -21.38 -36.84
C ILE A 50 -9.72 -21.60 -37.28
N MET A 51 -10.21 -20.78 -38.21
CA MET A 51 -11.56 -20.88 -38.73
C MET A 51 -11.79 -22.21 -39.50
N ASN A 52 -10.80 -22.65 -40.30
CA ASN A 52 -10.85 -23.92 -41.03
C ASN A 52 -10.74 -25.15 -40.12
N TYR A 53 -9.94 -25.07 -39.06
CA TYR A 53 -9.73 -26.19 -38.13
C TYR A 53 -10.97 -26.45 -37.25
N PHE A 54 -11.71 -25.40 -36.89
CA PHE A 54 -12.94 -25.53 -36.10
C PHE A 54 -14.22 -25.65 -36.91
N GLY A 55 -14.12 -25.76 -38.26
CA GLY A 55 -15.28 -26.01 -39.12
C GLY A 55 -16.23 -24.82 -39.24
N PHE A 56 -15.81 -23.61 -38.94
CA PHE A 56 -16.61 -22.41 -39.13
C PHE A 56 -16.58 -21.98 -40.60
N SER A 57 -17.52 -22.48 -41.38
CA SER A 57 -17.82 -21.95 -42.71
C SER A 57 -18.39 -20.54 -42.56
N SER A 58 -17.87 -19.61 -43.36
CA SER A 58 -18.19 -18.18 -43.43
C SER A 58 -19.68 -17.87 -43.17
N VAL A 59 -19.99 -17.34 -42.00
CA VAL A 59 -21.25 -16.63 -41.74
C VAL A 59 -20.93 -15.13 -41.77
N SER A 60 -21.53 -14.49 -42.75
CA SER A 60 -21.44 -13.06 -42.93
C SER A 60 -22.18 -12.31 -41.82
N GLY A 61 -21.48 -11.46 -41.09
CA GLY A 61 -22.05 -10.49 -40.18
C GLY A 61 -22.06 -10.88 -38.71
N GLY A 62 -21.03 -10.57 -37.98
CA GLY A 62 -21.08 -10.38 -36.54
C GLY A 62 -20.59 -11.47 -35.59
N PRO A 63 -19.84 -12.52 -35.96
CA PRO A 63 -19.52 -13.57 -34.98
C PRO A 63 -18.11 -13.55 -34.43
N THR A 64 -17.34 -12.50 -34.60
CA THR A 64 -15.96 -12.45 -34.10
C THR A 64 -15.90 -12.42 -32.57
N CYS A 65 -16.85 -11.78 -31.92
CA CYS A 65 -16.95 -11.74 -30.46
C CYS A 65 -17.31 -13.13 -29.89
N GLU A 66 -18.37 -13.76 -30.37
CA GLU A 66 -18.80 -15.08 -29.89
C GLU A 66 -17.75 -16.16 -30.15
N VAL A 67 -17.05 -16.10 -31.27
CA VAL A 67 -15.91 -17.00 -31.57
C VAL A 67 -14.74 -16.75 -30.61
N CYS A 68 -14.41 -15.49 -30.31
CA CYS A 68 -13.39 -15.17 -29.34
C CYS A 68 -13.74 -15.73 -27.94
N ILE A 69 -14.96 -15.48 -27.47
CA ILE A 69 -15.46 -15.99 -26.18
C ILE A 69 -15.42 -17.52 -26.16
N PHE A 70 -15.85 -18.16 -27.25
CA PHE A 70 -15.81 -19.60 -27.36
C PHE A 70 -14.38 -20.17 -27.30
N VAL A 71 -13.43 -19.58 -28.02
CA VAL A 71 -12.03 -20.01 -28.01
C VAL A 71 -11.45 -19.89 -26.60
N VAL A 72 -11.67 -18.76 -25.91
CA VAL A 72 -11.24 -18.58 -24.52
C VAL A 72 -11.89 -19.60 -23.59
N SER A 73 -13.18 -19.91 -23.80
CA SER A 73 -13.90 -20.91 -23.02
C SER A 73 -13.36 -22.33 -23.23
N VAL A 74 -12.96 -22.68 -24.46
CA VAL A 74 -12.31 -23.97 -24.77
C VAL A 74 -10.95 -24.06 -24.08
N VAL A 75 -10.14 -22.98 -24.12
CA VAL A 75 -8.85 -22.91 -23.41
C VAL A 75 -9.08 -23.04 -21.91
N LYS A 76 -10.07 -22.34 -21.36
CA LYS A 76 -10.44 -22.43 -19.94
C LYS A 76 -10.82 -23.86 -19.54
N ASN A 77 -11.67 -24.53 -20.33
CA ASN A 77 -12.08 -25.89 -20.05
C ASN A 77 -10.92 -26.88 -20.16
N PHE A 78 -10.05 -26.71 -21.16
CA PHE A 78 -8.83 -27.51 -21.29
C PHE A 78 -7.91 -27.35 -20.06
N LEU A 79 -7.66 -26.12 -19.64
CA LEU A 79 -6.83 -25.83 -18.48
C LEU A 79 -7.48 -26.32 -17.18
N ASN A 80 -8.81 -26.25 -17.05
CA ASN A 80 -9.53 -26.79 -15.89
C ASN A 80 -9.50 -28.33 -15.81
N GLN A 81 -9.43 -29.02 -16.96
CA GLN A 81 -9.31 -30.49 -17.03
C GLN A 81 -7.88 -30.96 -16.71
N HIS A 82 -6.88 -30.15 -17.08
CA HIS A 82 -5.47 -30.38 -16.76
C HIS A 82 -5.09 -29.53 -15.54
N LYS A 83 -5.62 -29.89 -14.37
CA LYS A 83 -5.41 -29.16 -13.09
C LYS A 83 -3.95 -28.99 -12.67
N ASP A 84 -3.03 -29.58 -13.42
CA ASP A 84 -1.61 -29.53 -13.15
C ASP A 84 -0.94 -28.38 -13.93
N PHE A 85 -0.95 -27.21 -13.32
CA PHE A 85 -0.18 -26.05 -13.80
C PHE A 85 1.31 -26.14 -13.38
N GLN A 86 1.80 -27.35 -13.06
CA GLN A 86 3.16 -27.55 -12.56
C GLN A 86 4.20 -26.97 -13.51
N TRP A 87 4.00 -27.12 -14.83
CA TRP A 87 4.91 -26.56 -15.84
C TRP A 87 5.02 -25.02 -15.76
N LEU A 88 3.92 -24.30 -15.42
CA LEU A 88 3.95 -22.84 -15.26
C LEU A 88 4.66 -22.47 -13.96
N TYR A 89 4.41 -23.22 -12.89
CA TYR A 89 5.11 -23.08 -11.63
C TYR A 89 6.62 -23.30 -11.83
N ASP A 90 7.03 -24.39 -12.49
CA ASP A 90 8.44 -24.70 -12.77
C ASP A 90 9.10 -23.61 -13.63
N LEU A 91 8.37 -23.03 -14.59
CA LEU A 91 8.84 -21.90 -15.39
C LEU A 91 9.05 -20.64 -14.53
N LEU A 92 8.07 -20.28 -13.71
CA LEU A 92 8.15 -19.11 -12.81
C LEU A 92 9.28 -19.28 -11.80
N THR A 93 9.43 -20.48 -11.23
CA THR A 93 10.55 -20.84 -10.35
C THR A 93 11.90 -20.65 -11.05
N SER A 94 12.03 -21.18 -12.27
CA SER A 94 13.26 -21.04 -13.07
C SER A 94 13.59 -19.58 -13.38
N ILE A 95 12.58 -18.76 -13.68
CA ILE A 95 12.76 -17.32 -13.91
C ILE A 95 13.19 -16.62 -12.62
N CYS A 96 12.57 -16.94 -11.50
CA CYS A 96 12.91 -16.35 -10.20
C CYS A 96 14.37 -16.68 -9.82
N HIS A 97 14.82 -17.92 -10.02
CA HIS A 97 16.20 -18.34 -9.76
C HIS A 97 17.24 -17.63 -10.65
N LEU A 98 16.81 -16.99 -11.74
CA LEU A 98 17.70 -16.12 -12.56
C LEU A 98 17.82 -14.70 -11.99
N THR A 99 17.04 -14.36 -10.97
CA THR A 99 17.10 -13.05 -10.30
C THR A 99 18.23 -13.05 -9.23
N LYS A 100 18.32 -11.93 -8.50
CA LYS A 100 19.24 -11.83 -7.35
C LYS A 100 18.63 -12.34 -6.05
N THR A 101 17.34 -12.74 -6.08
CA THR A 101 16.63 -13.31 -4.93
C THR A 101 17.17 -14.71 -4.64
N SER A 102 17.30 -15.06 -3.37
CA SER A 102 17.75 -16.40 -3.01
C SER A 102 16.76 -17.47 -3.49
N ASN A 103 17.26 -18.63 -3.92
CA ASN A 103 16.41 -19.71 -4.42
C ASN A 103 15.40 -20.15 -3.35
N LYS A 104 15.80 -20.16 -2.08
CA LYS A 104 14.93 -20.49 -0.94
C LYS A 104 13.72 -19.55 -0.84
N VAL A 105 13.95 -18.25 -1.02
CA VAL A 105 12.87 -17.25 -1.02
C VAL A 105 12.01 -17.39 -2.27
N CYS A 106 12.59 -17.61 -3.44
CA CYS A 106 11.88 -17.87 -4.68
C CYS A 106 10.88 -19.03 -4.55
N ASP A 107 11.38 -20.20 -4.09
CA ASP A 107 10.58 -21.40 -3.98
C ASP A 107 9.43 -21.23 -2.97
N ALA A 108 9.74 -20.67 -1.80
CA ALA A 108 8.75 -20.44 -0.75
C ALA A 108 7.69 -19.40 -1.15
N SER A 109 8.09 -18.30 -1.79
CA SER A 109 7.17 -17.28 -2.29
C SER A 109 6.23 -17.85 -3.35
N LEU A 110 6.76 -18.56 -4.34
CA LEU A 110 5.95 -19.14 -5.40
C LEU A 110 4.97 -20.18 -4.86
N GLU A 111 5.37 -21.01 -3.89
CA GLU A 111 4.46 -21.96 -3.26
C GLU A 111 3.34 -21.26 -2.50
N GLN A 112 3.64 -20.18 -1.78
CA GLN A 112 2.67 -19.43 -1.00
C GLN A 112 1.63 -18.73 -1.89
N TYR A 113 2.06 -18.12 -3.00
CA TYR A 113 1.17 -17.40 -3.93
C TYR A 113 0.57 -18.27 -5.04
N LYS A 114 1.00 -19.53 -5.18
CA LYS A 114 0.60 -20.46 -6.25
C LYS A 114 -0.92 -20.51 -6.48
N HIS A 115 -1.68 -20.71 -5.43
CA HIS A 115 -3.13 -20.83 -5.52
C HIS A 115 -3.81 -19.52 -5.93
N ILE A 116 -3.27 -18.40 -5.51
CA ILE A 116 -3.81 -17.07 -5.80
C ILE A 116 -3.55 -16.73 -7.27
N VAL A 117 -2.31 -16.90 -7.74
CA VAL A 117 -1.96 -16.70 -9.16
C VAL A 117 -2.83 -17.57 -10.06
N LEU A 118 -2.94 -18.86 -9.74
CA LEU A 118 -3.73 -19.81 -10.53
C LEU A 118 -5.23 -19.48 -10.49
N ASN A 119 -5.77 -19.11 -9.34
CA ASN A 119 -7.21 -18.89 -9.20
C ASN A 119 -7.66 -17.50 -9.62
N SER A 120 -6.90 -16.45 -9.32
CA SER A 120 -7.31 -15.06 -9.61
C SER A 120 -6.84 -14.59 -10.99
N VAL A 121 -5.54 -14.66 -11.24
CA VAL A 121 -4.95 -14.18 -12.50
C VAL A 121 -5.42 -15.01 -13.68
N ILE A 122 -5.30 -16.34 -13.60
CA ILE A 122 -5.70 -17.22 -14.69
C ILE A 122 -7.20 -17.16 -14.94
N ARG A 123 -8.04 -17.11 -13.89
CA ARG A 123 -9.49 -16.95 -14.07
C ARG A 123 -9.84 -15.66 -14.79
N ARG A 124 -9.17 -14.55 -14.48
CA ARG A 124 -9.41 -13.27 -15.15
C ARG A 124 -9.00 -13.30 -16.61
N PHE A 125 -7.84 -13.86 -16.93
CA PHE A 125 -7.37 -14.02 -18.31
C PHE A 125 -8.13 -15.11 -19.10
N LEU A 126 -8.83 -16.01 -18.42
CA LEU A 126 -9.72 -17.00 -19.03
C LEU A 126 -11.20 -16.59 -18.98
N ASP A 127 -11.49 -15.35 -18.66
CA ASP A 127 -12.81 -14.76 -18.86
C ASP A 127 -12.91 -14.27 -20.30
N GLY A 128 -13.73 -14.99 -21.11
CA GLY A 128 -13.85 -14.72 -22.54
C GLY A 128 -14.45 -13.34 -22.84
N GLU A 129 -15.44 -12.90 -22.07
CA GLU A 129 -16.04 -11.57 -22.23
C GLU A 129 -15.01 -10.48 -21.94
N TYR A 130 -14.28 -10.63 -20.86
CA TYR A 130 -13.25 -9.68 -20.47
C TYR A 130 -12.11 -9.60 -21.50
N ILE A 131 -11.49 -10.73 -21.83
CA ILE A 131 -10.34 -10.73 -22.75
C ILE A 131 -10.73 -10.25 -24.14
N CYS A 132 -11.88 -10.73 -24.66
CA CYS A 132 -12.32 -10.36 -25.99
C CYS A 132 -12.75 -8.90 -26.10
N SER A 133 -13.21 -8.29 -25.00
CA SER A 133 -13.45 -6.83 -24.96
C SER A 133 -12.14 -6.04 -24.78
N LEU A 134 -11.21 -6.56 -24.00
CA LEU A 134 -9.89 -5.93 -23.79
C LEU A 134 -9.12 -5.78 -25.11
N ILE A 135 -9.12 -6.84 -25.95
CA ILE A 135 -8.51 -6.82 -27.30
C ILE A 135 -9.43 -6.22 -28.38
N LYS A 136 -10.55 -5.59 -27.98
CA LYS A 136 -11.49 -4.88 -28.84
C LYS A 136 -12.15 -5.74 -29.93
N ILE A 137 -12.24 -7.05 -29.73
CA ILE A 137 -13.00 -7.97 -30.59
C ILE A 137 -14.48 -7.96 -30.20
N CYS A 138 -14.77 -7.88 -28.90
CA CYS A 138 -16.13 -7.69 -28.39
C CYS A 138 -16.35 -6.24 -27.96
N ASN A 139 -17.58 -5.77 -28.11
CA ASN A 139 -17.98 -4.54 -27.44
C ASN A 139 -18.22 -4.85 -25.98
N ASP A 140 -17.67 -4.04 -25.10
CA ASP A 140 -17.98 -4.10 -23.70
C ASP A 140 -19.40 -3.55 -23.49
N THR A 141 -20.34 -4.45 -23.22
CA THR A 141 -21.77 -4.09 -23.02
C THR A 141 -22.09 -3.81 -21.54
N THR A 142 -21.13 -4.01 -20.65
CA THR A 142 -21.31 -3.72 -19.22
C THR A 142 -21.33 -2.22 -19.01
N GLU A 143 -22.40 -1.70 -18.43
CA GLU A 143 -22.43 -0.32 -17.97
C GLU A 143 -21.56 -0.15 -16.73
N TYR A 144 -20.52 0.65 -16.85
CA TYR A 144 -19.64 0.99 -15.76
C TYR A 144 -19.90 2.42 -15.26
N GLU A 145 -19.87 2.61 -13.95
CA GLU A 145 -19.81 3.94 -13.36
C GLU A 145 -18.39 4.50 -13.61
N THR A 146 -18.29 5.54 -14.41
CA THR A 146 -17.01 6.23 -14.61
C THR A 146 -16.64 7.02 -13.36
N ILE A 147 -15.35 7.35 -13.22
CA ILE A 147 -14.89 8.23 -12.13
C ILE A 147 -15.58 9.59 -12.21
N ASP A 148 -15.80 10.12 -13.43
CA ASP A 148 -16.51 11.38 -13.65
C ASP A 148 -18.00 11.31 -13.27
N ASP A 149 -18.69 10.18 -13.55
CA ASP A 149 -20.07 9.99 -13.11
C ASP A 149 -20.16 9.96 -11.59
N TYR A 150 -19.23 9.26 -10.95
CA TYR A 150 -19.11 9.23 -9.50
C TYR A 150 -18.84 10.63 -8.92
N ALA A 151 -17.88 11.37 -9.50
CA ALA A 151 -17.55 12.71 -9.07
C ALA A 151 -18.74 13.67 -9.20
N LYS A 152 -19.44 13.65 -10.35
CA LYS A 152 -20.66 14.46 -10.55
C LYS A 152 -21.72 14.15 -9.51
N LYS A 153 -21.93 12.89 -9.19
CA LYS A 153 -22.90 12.46 -8.16
C LYS A 153 -22.50 12.94 -6.77
N ILE A 154 -21.25 12.70 -6.36
CA ILE A 154 -20.78 12.96 -5.00
C ILE A 154 -20.58 14.47 -4.74
N LEU A 155 -20.04 15.19 -5.71
CA LEU A 155 -19.75 16.63 -5.58
C LEU A 155 -20.95 17.53 -5.89
N ALA A 156 -22.09 16.99 -6.36
CA ALA A 156 -23.29 17.78 -6.67
C ALA A 156 -23.76 18.65 -5.49
N ASP A 157 -23.70 18.09 -4.28
CA ASP A 157 -24.12 18.75 -3.05
C ASP A 157 -22.92 19.16 -2.16
N LYS A 158 -21.74 19.38 -2.77
CA LYS A 158 -20.56 19.87 -2.04
C LYS A 158 -20.86 21.27 -1.47
N PRO A 159 -20.80 21.45 -0.14
CA PRO A 159 -21.00 22.78 0.45
C PRO A 159 -19.79 23.66 0.14
N PRO A 160 -19.96 25.00 0.22
CA PRO A 160 -18.82 25.90 0.13
C PRO A 160 -17.72 25.56 1.13
N THR A 161 -16.49 25.59 0.68
CA THR A 161 -15.33 25.34 1.55
C THR A 161 -15.27 26.40 2.64
N LYS A 162 -15.20 25.97 3.89
CA LYS A 162 -15.03 26.85 5.03
C LYS A 162 -13.57 27.33 5.12
N GLU A 163 -13.40 28.62 5.36
CA GLU A 163 -12.09 29.18 5.64
C GLU A 163 -11.51 28.54 6.91
N ARG A 164 -10.23 28.17 6.86
CA ARG A 164 -9.51 27.59 8.00
C ARG A 164 -8.92 28.70 8.86
N GLU A 165 -9.25 28.66 10.13
CA GLU A 165 -8.64 29.58 11.09
C GLU A 165 -7.19 29.15 11.38
N ILE A 166 -6.21 29.94 10.95
CA ILE A 166 -4.79 29.70 11.21
C ILE A 166 -4.42 30.40 12.53
N VAL A 167 -4.30 29.59 13.58
CA VAL A 167 -4.02 30.10 14.92
C VAL A 167 -2.65 29.65 15.37
N LYS A 168 -1.89 30.58 15.97
CA LYS A 168 -0.60 30.25 16.59
C LYS A 168 -0.79 29.24 17.72
N ARG A 169 0.15 28.27 17.83
CA ARG A 169 0.19 27.28 18.91
C ARG A 169 0.05 27.95 20.28
N LYS A 170 -0.88 27.43 21.07
CA LYS A 170 -1.17 27.82 22.46
C LYS A 170 -0.40 26.90 23.43
N SER A 171 -0.76 26.93 24.71
CA SER A 171 -0.27 25.98 25.70
C SER A 171 -0.71 24.55 25.39
N ASP A 172 0.05 23.55 25.83
CA ASP A 172 -0.21 22.13 25.57
C ASP A 172 -1.59 21.66 26.04
N ASP A 173 -2.17 22.30 27.07
CA ASP A 173 -3.51 21.97 27.58
C ASP A 173 -4.63 22.16 26.56
N ASN A 174 -4.41 22.91 25.49
CA ASN A 174 -5.37 23.14 24.41
C ASN A 174 -5.37 22.04 23.34
N TYR A 175 -4.51 21.03 23.47
CA TYR A 175 -4.35 19.99 22.47
C TYR A 175 -4.56 18.60 23.04
N TYR A 176 -5.16 17.71 22.22
CA TYR A 176 -5.01 16.28 22.39
C TYR A 176 -3.63 15.87 21.87
N LYS A 177 -2.93 15.06 22.63
CA LYS A 177 -1.67 14.43 22.24
C LYS A 177 -1.99 13.07 21.62
N VAL A 178 -1.86 12.95 20.32
CA VAL A 178 -2.17 11.74 19.59
C VAL A 178 -0.87 11.07 19.18
N LEU A 179 -0.61 9.89 19.72
CA LEU A 179 0.55 9.08 19.35
C LEU A 179 0.25 8.29 18.10
N GLN A 180 1.14 8.31 17.11
CA GLN A 180 1.12 7.34 16.02
C GLN A 180 2.37 6.47 16.06
N VAL A 181 2.16 5.17 15.97
CA VAL A 181 3.16 4.14 15.70
C VAL A 181 2.68 3.26 14.56
N THR A 182 3.58 2.88 13.67
CA THR A 182 3.29 2.17 12.42
C THR A 182 4.48 1.34 12.01
N ASP A 183 4.27 0.39 11.10
CA ASP A 183 5.35 -0.35 10.45
C ASP A 183 6.35 -0.88 11.50
N ILE A 184 5.85 -1.60 12.48
CA ILE A 184 6.70 -2.18 13.54
C ILE A 184 7.46 -3.37 12.97
N HIS A 185 6.82 -4.19 12.17
CA HIS A 185 7.40 -5.39 11.58
C HIS A 185 8.15 -6.22 12.62
N LEU A 186 7.43 -6.63 13.69
CA LEU A 186 8.05 -7.41 14.77
C LEU A 186 8.59 -8.74 14.24
N ASP A 187 9.90 -8.89 14.29
CA ASP A 187 10.56 -10.15 14.02
C ASP A 187 10.66 -10.98 15.30
N MET A 188 9.81 -12.01 15.39
CA MET A 188 9.78 -12.92 16.53
C MET A 188 10.99 -13.90 16.57
N GLU A 189 11.74 -13.97 15.46
CA GLU A 189 12.94 -14.79 15.33
C GLU A 189 14.24 -13.98 15.39
N TYR A 190 14.13 -12.66 15.68
CA TYR A 190 15.30 -11.81 15.84
C TYR A 190 16.20 -12.33 16.97
N GLU A 191 17.50 -12.48 16.69
CA GLU A 191 18.50 -12.96 17.64
C GLU A 191 19.65 -11.95 17.76
N GLU A 192 19.81 -11.32 18.95
CA GLU A 192 20.94 -10.44 19.24
C GLU A 192 22.26 -11.19 19.03
N GLY A 193 23.20 -10.57 18.32
CA GLY A 193 24.51 -11.15 18.01
C GLY A 193 24.55 -12.06 16.77
N SER A 194 23.42 -12.32 16.12
CA SER A 194 23.38 -13.00 14.83
C SER A 194 23.88 -12.09 13.70
N VAL A 195 24.01 -12.61 12.48
CA VAL A 195 24.51 -11.85 11.33
C VAL A 195 23.45 -10.90 10.80
N ALA A 196 23.78 -9.59 10.72
CA ALA A 196 22.89 -8.55 10.27
C ALA A 196 23.08 -8.18 8.78
N ASP A 197 24.22 -8.48 8.19
CA ASP A 197 24.56 -8.21 6.80
C ASP A 197 24.66 -9.50 5.97
N CYS A 198 23.78 -10.45 6.26
CA CYS A 198 23.68 -11.71 5.55
C CYS A 198 23.27 -11.48 4.09
N ASN A 199 23.36 -12.55 3.27
CA ASN A 199 23.02 -12.51 1.85
C ASN A 199 21.54 -12.90 1.55
N LEU A 200 20.71 -13.00 2.60
CA LEU A 200 19.27 -13.23 2.50
C LEU A 200 18.51 -11.90 2.42
N GLU A 201 17.23 -11.99 2.15
CA GLU A 201 16.31 -10.85 2.09
C GLU A 201 16.02 -10.28 3.49
N LEU A 202 16.01 -11.13 4.52
CA LEU A 202 15.88 -10.74 5.93
C LEU A 202 16.98 -11.42 6.75
N CYS A 203 17.69 -10.64 7.55
CA CYS A 203 18.81 -11.02 8.40
C CYS A 203 18.47 -10.93 9.89
N CYS A 204 19.47 -10.88 10.75
CA CYS A 204 19.32 -10.82 12.21
C CYS A 204 18.60 -12.03 12.81
N ARG A 205 18.68 -13.17 12.15
CA ARG A 205 18.10 -14.46 12.57
C ARG A 205 19.18 -15.54 12.58
N LYS A 206 18.87 -16.67 13.17
CA LYS A 206 19.74 -17.84 13.08
C LYS A 206 19.87 -18.29 11.63
N LEU A 207 21.07 -18.30 11.12
CA LEU A 207 21.39 -18.80 9.79
C LEU A 207 21.46 -20.32 9.76
N SER A 208 21.18 -20.92 8.60
CA SER A 208 21.44 -22.33 8.33
C SER A 208 22.90 -22.56 7.90
N ASP A 209 23.35 -23.80 7.95
CA ASP A 209 24.74 -24.15 7.59
C ASP A 209 25.09 -23.83 6.12
N ASP A 210 24.06 -23.72 5.26
CA ASP A 210 24.23 -23.42 3.82
C ASP A 210 24.22 -21.93 3.53
N ASP A 211 23.93 -21.06 4.50
CA ASP A 211 23.85 -19.61 4.30
C ASP A 211 25.26 -19.01 4.29
N LEU A 212 25.52 -18.09 3.35
CA LEU A 212 26.80 -17.43 3.24
C LEU A 212 26.97 -16.36 4.32
N ILE A 213 28.02 -16.48 5.11
CA ILE A 213 28.39 -15.51 6.15
C ILE A 213 29.53 -14.63 5.62
N PRO A 214 29.44 -13.28 5.71
CA PRO A 214 30.55 -12.39 5.38
C PRO A 214 31.79 -12.65 6.22
N VAL A 215 32.98 -12.35 5.67
CA VAL A 215 34.27 -12.57 6.39
C VAL A 215 34.37 -11.73 7.66
N LYS A 216 33.72 -10.55 7.67
CA LYS A 216 33.59 -9.69 8.83
C LYS A 216 32.14 -9.26 8.97
N PRO A 217 31.29 -10.09 9.59
CA PRO A 217 29.87 -9.80 9.66
C PRO A 217 29.58 -8.65 10.62
N THR A 218 28.61 -7.83 10.25
CA THR A 218 27.91 -6.94 11.20
C THR A 218 27.02 -7.79 12.07
N LEU A 219 27.03 -7.57 13.38
CA LEU A 219 26.22 -8.35 14.32
C LEU A 219 24.96 -7.59 14.73
N ALA A 220 23.90 -8.34 14.91
CA ALA A 220 22.61 -7.84 15.35
C ALA A 220 22.68 -7.21 16.75
N GLY A 221 22.21 -5.97 16.87
CA GLY A 221 22.21 -5.21 18.11
C GLY A 221 21.04 -5.56 19.05
N HIS A 222 21.12 -5.09 20.29
CA HIS A 222 20.07 -5.32 21.29
C HIS A 222 18.72 -4.66 20.94
N TYR A 223 18.74 -3.44 20.41
CA TYR A 223 17.54 -2.67 20.01
C TYR A 223 17.26 -2.71 18.49
N GLY A 224 17.75 -3.72 17.78
CA GLY A 224 17.62 -3.81 16.32
C GLY A 224 18.90 -3.40 15.59
N THR A 225 18.88 -3.48 14.28
CA THR A 225 20.03 -3.14 13.42
C THR A 225 19.54 -2.55 12.11
N ILE A 226 20.06 -1.37 11.74
CA ILE A 226 19.75 -0.69 10.47
C ILE A 226 20.21 -1.58 9.31
N GLY A 227 19.31 -1.84 8.36
CA GLY A 227 19.63 -2.62 7.18
C GLY A 227 18.54 -3.63 6.81
N LYS A 228 18.91 -4.89 6.69
CA LYS A 228 18.01 -6.00 6.35
C LYS A 228 17.44 -6.70 7.59
N CYS A 229 17.22 -5.98 8.67
CA CYS A 229 16.70 -6.50 9.92
C CYS A 229 15.44 -5.75 10.32
N ASP A 230 14.42 -6.48 10.72
CA ASP A 230 13.20 -5.93 11.29
C ASP A 230 13.35 -5.61 12.78
N ALA A 231 12.34 -4.96 13.36
CA ALA A 231 12.36 -4.63 14.78
C ALA A 231 12.21 -5.89 15.66
N ASN A 232 12.87 -5.87 16.81
CA ASN A 232 12.67 -6.88 17.83
C ASN A 232 11.78 -6.37 18.97
N ILE A 233 11.45 -7.23 19.92
CA ILE A 233 10.56 -6.90 21.03
C ILE A 233 11.15 -5.81 21.96
N GLU A 234 12.49 -5.73 22.07
CA GLU A 234 13.15 -4.72 22.91
C GLU A 234 13.03 -3.32 22.31
N THR A 235 13.00 -3.21 20.97
CA THR A 235 12.67 -1.98 20.27
C THR A 235 11.25 -1.51 20.62
N VAL A 236 10.28 -2.44 20.63
CA VAL A 236 8.87 -2.14 20.98
C VAL A 236 8.76 -1.70 22.44
N ARG A 237 9.44 -2.37 23.36
CA ARG A 237 9.49 -2.00 24.79
C ARG A 237 10.14 -0.64 25.03
N ALA A 238 11.22 -0.36 24.32
CA ALA A 238 11.91 0.94 24.36
C ALA A 238 11.00 2.06 23.85
N PHE A 239 10.31 1.83 22.72
CA PHE A 239 9.28 2.73 22.22
C PHE A 239 8.18 2.97 23.24
N ALA A 240 7.55 1.91 23.76
CA ALA A 240 6.45 2.03 24.71
C ALA A 240 6.84 2.80 25.98
N SER A 241 8.07 2.58 26.47
CA SER A 241 8.61 3.29 27.64
C SER A 241 8.76 4.78 27.35
N LYS A 242 9.34 5.16 26.18
CA LYS A 242 9.51 6.57 25.80
C LYS A 242 8.17 7.24 25.51
N ALA A 243 7.29 6.58 24.81
CA ALA A 243 5.98 7.10 24.45
C ALA A 243 5.10 7.36 25.68
N LYS A 244 5.20 6.52 26.73
CA LYS A 244 4.48 6.73 28.00
C LYS A 244 4.85 8.04 28.69
N GLU A 245 6.11 8.47 28.63
CA GLU A 245 6.57 9.74 29.21
C GLU A 245 5.85 10.95 28.60
N LEU A 246 5.34 10.83 27.36
CA LEU A 246 4.69 11.91 26.62
C LEU A 246 3.20 12.06 26.98
N ASN A 247 2.65 11.06 27.69
CA ASN A 247 1.26 11.02 28.16
C ASN A 247 0.26 11.30 27.04
N PRO A 248 0.19 10.45 25.99
CA PRO A 248 -0.77 10.62 24.90
C PRO A 248 -2.20 10.33 25.35
N ASP A 249 -3.17 11.03 24.76
CA ASP A 249 -4.60 10.82 24.97
C ASP A 249 -5.10 9.50 24.36
N TYR A 250 -4.52 9.11 23.24
CA TYR A 250 -4.73 7.81 22.57
C TYR A 250 -3.60 7.51 21.57
N ILE A 251 -3.57 6.25 21.13
CA ILE A 251 -2.57 5.72 20.20
C ILE A 251 -3.26 5.31 18.90
N MET A 252 -2.80 5.82 17.76
CA MET A 252 -3.07 5.30 16.44
C MET A 252 -2.03 4.24 16.09
N PHE A 253 -2.48 3.01 15.91
CA PHE A 253 -1.67 1.85 15.59
C PHE A 253 -1.95 1.47 14.14
N THR A 254 -1.12 1.97 13.21
CA THR A 254 -1.49 2.04 11.80
C THR A 254 -0.90 0.92 10.93
N GLY A 255 -0.76 -0.28 11.50
CA GLY A 255 -0.55 -1.53 10.75
C GLY A 255 0.91 -1.89 10.46
N ASP A 256 1.06 -2.96 9.72
CA ASP A 256 2.30 -3.65 9.38
C ASP A 256 3.06 -4.17 10.60
N ASN A 257 2.47 -5.19 11.21
CA ASN A 257 2.92 -5.71 12.49
C ASN A 257 3.90 -6.88 12.39
N ILE A 258 3.84 -7.70 11.31
CA ILE A 258 4.67 -8.88 11.13
C ILE A 258 5.91 -8.58 10.26
N ALA A 259 7.00 -9.30 10.52
CA ALA A 259 8.28 -9.17 9.83
C ALA A 259 8.19 -9.43 8.31
N HIS A 260 9.23 -8.97 7.58
CA HIS A 260 9.33 -9.06 6.12
C HIS A 260 9.67 -10.46 5.58
N ASN A 261 9.59 -11.52 6.39
CA ASN A 261 9.72 -12.90 5.87
C ASN A 261 8.45 -13.38 5.14
N VAL A 262 7.94 -12.55 4.25
CA VAL A 262 6.66 -12.71 3.53
C VAL A 262 6.48 -14.04 2.82
N TRP A 263 7.58 -14.75 2.55
CA TRP A 263 7.59 -16.05 1.88
C TRP A 263 7.28 -17.24 2.81
N THR A 264 7.20 -17.02 4.14
CA THR A 264 6.92 -18.08 5.12
C THR A 264 5.89 -17.69 6.18
N VAL A 265 5.48 -16.42 6.22
CA VAL A 265 4.51 -15.92 7.21
C VAL A 265 3.18 -16.65 7.12
N THR A 266 2.62 -16.96 8.28
CA THR A 266 1.28 -17.53 8.44
C THR A 266 0.32 -16.53 9.10
N GLN A 267 -0.98 -16.75 8.96
CA GLN A 267 -2.00 -15.89 9.60
C GLN A 267 -1.91 -15.95 11.14
N GLU A 268 -1.57 -17.11 11.69
CA GLU A 268 -1.38 -17.28 13.15
C GLU A 268 -0.22 -16.43 13.65
N GLU A 269 0.89 -16.37 12.89
CA GLU A 269 2.04 -15.53 13.22
C GLU A 269 1.72 -14.05 13.16
N VAL A 270 0.89 -13.60 12.20
CA VAL A 270 0.39 -12.22 12.15
C VAL A 270 -0.36 -11.85 13.43
N VAL A 271 -1.32 -12.68 13.84
CA VAL A 271 -2.10 -12.46 15.07
C VAL A 271 -1.19 -12.50 16.31
N LYS A 272 -0.23 -13.44 16.36
CA LYS A 272 0.72 -13.58 17.47
C LYS A 272 1.64 -12.36 17.58
N ALA A 273 2.24 -11.90 16.48
CA ALA A 273 3.11 -10.73 16.46
C ALA A 273 2.36 -9.47 16.89
N THR A 274 1.15 -9.25 16.37
CA THR A 274 0.28 -8.14 16.80
C THR A 274 -0.01 -8.20 18.29
N ARG A 275 -0.37 -9.37 18.81
CA ARG A 275 -0.63 -9.57 20.25
C ARG A 275 0.60 -9.22 21.10
N MET A 276 1.77 -9.72 20.75
CA MET A 276 3.02 -9.46 21.50
C MET A 276 3.34 -7.96 21.55
N GLN A 277 3.12 -7.23 20.45
CA GLN A 277 3.35 -5.78 20.41
C GLN A 277 2.36 -5.05 21.32
N ILE A 278 1.07 -5.38 21.22
CA ILE A 278 0.04 -4.72 22.04
C ILE A 278 0.24 -5.04 23.51
N GLU A 279 0.61 -6.26 23.89
CA GLU A 279 0.95 -6.62 25.26
C GLU A 279 2.16 -5.81 25.78
N ALA A 280 3.23 -5.66 24.97
CA ALA A 280 4.38 -4.85 25.35
C ALA A 280 4.02 -3.36 25.52
N ILE A 281 3.10 -2.83 24.72
CA ILE A 281 2.58 -1.47 24.88
C ILE A 281 1.72 -1.38 26.14
N GLN A 282 0.83 -2.35 26.38
CA GLN A 282 -0.05 -2.41 27.55
C GLN A 282 0.73 -2.54 28.87
N GLU A 283 1.89 -3.19 28.89
CA GLU A 283 2.78 -3.25 30.07
C GLU A 283 3.13 -1.84 30.60
N LYS A 284 3.20 -0.84 29.73
CA LYS A 284 3.52 0.55 30.07
C LYS A 284 2.28 1.42 30.22
N PHE A 285 1.30 1.27 29.34
CA PHE A 285 0.14 2.15 29.26
C PHE A 285 -1.06 1.67 30.08
N GLY A 286 -1.15 0.36 30.38
CA GLY A 286 -2.38 -0.25 30.87
C GLY A 286 -3.47 -0.24 29.80
N LEU A 287 -4.72 -0.31 30.23
CA LEU A 287 -5.90 -0.23 29.34
C LEU A 287 -6.50 1.20 29.28
N ASP A 288 -5.98 2.14 30.09
CA ASP A 288 -6.53 3.50 30.21
C ASP A 288 -6.23 4.38 28.99
N THR A 289 -5.14 4.09 28.28
CA THR A 289 -4.79 4.79 27.03
C THR A 289 -5.29 3.97 25.85
N PRO A 290 -6.35 4.40 25.13
CA PRO A 290 -6.91 3.63 24.02
C PRO A 290 -5.92 3.45 22.86
N ILE A 291 -5.98 2.27 22.23
CA ILE A 291 -5.21 1.93 21.03
C ILE A 291 -6.19 1.65 19.89
N TYR A 292 -6.15 2.44 18.84
CA TYR A 292 -7.03 2.34 17.69
C TYR A 292 -6.27 1.78 16.49
N PRO A 293 -6.62 0.56 16.00
CA PRO A 293 -5.90 -0.09 14.91
C PRO A 293 -6.34 0.39 13.53
N ALA A 294 -5.41 0.32 12.57
CA ALA A 294 -5.70 0.17 11.16
C ALA A 294 -4.91 -1.03 10.63
N LEU A 295 -5.48 -1.77 9.67
CA LEU A 295 -4.77 -2.88 9.04
C LEU A 295 -3.77 -2.35 8.01
N GLY A 296 -2.56 -2.90 8.02
CA GLY A 296 -1.58 -2.73 6.95
C GLY A 296 -1.66 -3.88 5.93
N ASN A 297 -0.81 -3.82 4.93
CA ASN A 297 -0.78 -4.85 3.90
C ASN A 297 -0.09 -6.14 4.39
N HIS A 298 0.74 -6.05 5.42
CA HIS A 298 1.36 -7.22 6.08
C HIS A 298 0.44 -7.88 7.13
N GLU A 299 -0.73 -7.36 7.43
CA GLU A 299 -1.69 -8.04 8.31
C GLU A 299 -2.39 -9.23 7.64
N LYS A 300 -1.91 -9.66 6.47
CA LYS A 300 -2.41 -10.83 5.75
C LYS A 300 -1.25 -11.75 5.34
N ALA A 301 -1.49 -13.04 5.35
CA ALA A 301 -0.59 -14.06 4.80
C ALA A 301 -1.36 -14.92 3.78
N PRO A 302 -0.92 -14.98 2.51
CA PRO A 302 0.19 -14.22 1.91
C PRO A 302 -0.02 -12.72 1.97
N VAL A 303 1.09 -11.96 2.06
CA VAL A 303 1.06 -10.49 2.13
C VAL A 303 0.31 -9.90 0.93
N ASP A 304 -0.39 -8.79 1.15
CA ASP A 304 -1.26 -8.08 0.20
C ASP A 304 -2.57 -8.81 -0.19
N GLU A 305 -2.68 -10.11 0.00
CA GLU A 305 -3.74 -10.97 -0.56
C GLU A 305 -4.94 -11.12 0.38
N PHE A 306 -5.93 -10.25 0.26
CA PHE A 306 -7.14 -10.26 1.09
C PHE A 306 -8.39 -10.60 0.28
N HIS A 307 -9.06 -11.69 0.62
CA HIS A 307 -10.22 -12.19 -0.13
C HIS A 307 -11.58 -11.69 0.39
N GLY A 308 -11.63 -11.19 1.60
CA GLY A 308 -12.90 -10.74 2.23
C GLY A 308 -13.61 -11.79 3.10
N ASP A 309 -13.20 -13.06 3.02
CA ASP A 309 -13.72 -14.15 3.86
C ASP A 309 -12.74 -14.52 4.99
N GLU A 310 -11.95 -13.55 5.45
CA GLU A 310 -10.83 -13.72 6.39
C GLU A 310 -11.28 -13.78 7.87
N THR A 311 -12.29 -14.57 8.14
CA THR A 311 -12.99 -14.59 9.44
C THR A 311 -12.07 -14.93 10.61
N GLU A 312 -11.17 -15.89 10.47
CA GLU A 312 -10.25 -16.30 11.56
C GLU A 312 -9.19 -15.25 11.85
N LEU A 313 -8.59 -14.67 10.80
CA LEU A 313 -7.61 -13.59 10.93
C LEU A 313 -8.22 -12.36 11.58
N LEU A 314 -9.33 -11.86 11.01
CA LEU A 314 -9.99 -10.66 11.50
C LEU A 314 -10.54 -10.86 12.92
N TYR A 315 -11.07 -12.04 13.23
CA TYR A 315 -11.49 -12.37 14.58
C TYR A 315 -10.31 -12.32 15.57
N GLY A 316 -9.18 -12.94 15.21
CA GLY A 316 -7.97 -12.94 16.04
C GLY A 316 -7.44 -11.54 16.32
N LEU A 317 -7.42 -10.67 15.30
CA LEU A 317 -7.01 -9.27 15.44
C LEU A 317 -8.04 -8.46 16.24
N ALA A 318 -9.33 -8.62 15.96
CA ALA A 318 -10.38 -7.90 16.66
C ALA A 318 -10.41 -8.18 18.17
N GLU A 319 -10.17 -9.43 18.60
CA GLU A 319 -10.10 -9.76 20.03
C GLU A 319 -8.94 -9.06 20.74
N ILE A 320 -7.83 -8.75 20.05
CA ILE A 320 -6.73 -7.98 20.63
C ILE A 320 -7.14 -6.54 20.94
N PHE A 321 -7.90 -5.91 20.03
CA PHE A 321 -8.30 -4.51 20.16
C PHE A 321 -9.67 -4.29 20.80
N LYS A 322 -10.40 -5.36 21.11
CA LYS A 322 -11.73 -5.34 21.74
C LYS A 322 -11.86 -4.41 22.96
N PRO A 323 -10.86 -4.32 23.87
CA PRO A 323 -10.96 -3.43 25.01
C PRO A 323 -11.10 -1.94 24.66
N TYR A 324 -10.72 -1.54 23.45
CA TYR A 324 -10.64 -0.15 23.00
C TYR A 324 -11.75 0.25 22.02
N LEU A 325 -12.44 -0.74 21.45
CA LEU A 325 -13.46 -0.51 20.44
C LEU A 325 -14.86 -0.52 21.05
N THR A 326 -15.74 0.34 20.54
CA THR A 326 -17.17 0.19 20.82
C THR A 326 -17.70 -1.11 20.24
N LYS A 327 -18.84 -1.60 20.70
CA LYS A 327 -19.42 -2.85 20.18
C LYS A 327 -19.56 -2.83 18.65
N ASP A 328 -20.13 -1.75 18.10
CA ASP A 328 -20.37 -1.63 16.65
C ASP A 328 -19.04 -1.54 15.87
N ALA A 329 -18.06 -0.82 16.41
CA ALA A 329 -16.72 -0.73 15.82
C ALA A 329 -16.00 -2.09 15.83
N TYR A 330 -16.09 -2.82 16.96
CA TYR A 330 -15.53 -4.17 17.08
C TYR A 330 -16.18 -5.13 16.08
N GLU A 331 -17.53 -5.14 15.97
CA GLU A 331 -18.24 -6.02 15.04
C GLU A 331 -17.87 -5.70 13.57
N THR A 332 -17.80 -4.42 13.21
CA THR A 332 -17.44 -4.00 11.85
C THR A 332 -15.96 -4.33 11.54
N PHE A 333 -15.05 -4.11 12.50
CA PHE A 333 -13.64 -4.47 12.34
C PHE A 333 -13.44 -5.97 12.22
N ARG A 334 -14.11 -6.76 13.07
CA ARG A 334 -14.08 -8.22 13.03
C ARG A 334 -14.58 -8.79 11.70
N ASP A 335 -15.60 -8.17 11.11
CA ASP A 335 -16.26 -8.71 9.92
C ASP A 335 -15.59 -8.22 8.61
N PHE A 336 -14.96 -7.03 8.62
CA PHE A 336 -14.49 -6.38 7.39
C PHE A 336 -13.08 -5.76 7.48
N GLY A 337 -12.49 -5.65 8.65
CA GLY A 337 -11.18 -5.01 8.85
C GLY A 337 -11.18 -3.49 8.80
N TYR A 338 -12.34 -2.84 8.72
CA TYR A 338 -12.51 -1.38 8.82
C TYR A 338 -13.56 -1.03 9.87
N TYR A 339 -13.54 0.20 10.39
CA TYR A 339 -14.53 0.65 11.37
C TYR A 339 -14.54 2.18 11.51
N SER A 340 -15.55 2.70 12.21
CA SER A 340 -15.56 4.08 12.70
C SER A 340 -16.20 4.19 14.07
N MET A 341 -15.72 5.14 14.88
CA MET A 341 -16.29 5.44 16.19
C MET A 341 -15.93 6.85 16.66
N ILE A 342 -16.73 7.41 17.55
CA ILE A 342 -16.38 8.65 18.28
C ILE A 342 -15.35 8.30 19.35
N VAL A 343 -14.27 9.07 19.41
CA VAL A 343 -13.14 8.83 20.33
C VAL A 343 -12.94 9.94 21.36
N LYS A 344 -13.24 11.17 21.01
CA LYS A 344 -13.17 12.36 21.88
C LYS A 344 -14.23 13.37 21.42
N ASP A 345 -14.96 13.95 22.33
CA ASP A 345 -15.99 14.96 22.05
C ASP A 345 -16.81 14.61 20.79
N ASN A 346 -16.70 15.41 19.73
CA ASN A 346 -17.30 15.15 18.42
C ASN A 346 -16.29 14.66 17.37
N LEU A 347 -15.13 14.16 17.79
CA LEU A 347 -14.12 13.58 16.91
C LEU A 347 -14.41 12.12 16.63
N ARG A 348 -14.66 11.80 15.37
CA ARG A 348 -14.80 10.44 14.84
C ARG A 348 -13.48 9.99 14.22
N ILE A 349 -13.00 8.81 14.60
CA ILE A 349 -11.99 8.08 13.84
C ILE A 349 -12.68 7.17 12.83
N VAL A 350 -12.12 7.14 11.61
CA VAL A 350 -12.49 6.21 10.54
C VAL A 350 -11.23 5.45 10.16
N SER A 351 -11.23 4.14 10.37
CA SER A 351 -10.13 3.25 9.97
C SER A 351 -10.53 2.49 8.71
N ILE A 352 -9.68 2.56 7.69
CA ILE A 352 -9.87 1.92 6.38
C ILE A 352 -9.06 0.62 6.31
N ASN A 353 -9.59 -0.39 5.64
CA ASN A 353 -8.84 -1.59 5.29
C ASN A 353 -8.16 -1.38 3.93
N CYS A 354 -6.87 -1.05 3.93
CA CYS A 354 -6.11 -0.76 2.71
C CYS A 354 -6.03 -1.96 1.75
N LEU A 355 -6.05 -3.19 2.25
CA LEU A 355 -6.00 -4.42 1.46
C LEU A 355 -7.15 -4.54 0.44
N LEU A 356 -8.31 -3.95 0.75
CA LEU A 356 -9.45 -3.89 -0.18
C LEU A 356 -9.26 -2.91 -1.34
N CYS A 357 -8.17 -2.15 -1.33
CA CYS A 357 -7.80 -1.21 -2.38
C CYS A 357 -6.41 -1.46 -2.95
N ASP A 358 -5.66 -2.41 -2.42
CA ASP A 358 -4.28 -2.69 -2.82
C ASP A 358 -4.21 -3.28 -4.23
N SER A 359 -3.35 -2.71 -5.08
CA SER A 359 -3.14 -3.19 -6.45
C SER A 359 -2.36 -4.51 -6.51
N PHE A 360 -1.68 -4.88 -5.43
CA PHE A 360 -1.06 -6.20 -5.28
C PHE A 360 -2.04 -7.26 -4.75
N ASN A 361 -3.20 -6.88 -4.29
CA ASN A 361 -4.26 -7.83 -3.97
C ASN A 361 -4.87 -8.39 -5.27
N TRP A 362 -4.38 -9.52 -5.71
CA TRP A 362 -4.77 -10.12 -6.98
C TRP A 362 -6.20 -10.68 -6.99
N HIS A 363 -6.81 -10.87 -5.81
CA HIS A 363 -8.24 -11.17 -5.72
C HIS A 363 -9.10 -10.06 -6.32
N LEU A 364 -8.66 -8.81 -6.23
CA LEU A 364 -9.37 -7.66 -6.79
C LEU A 364 -9.40 -7.65 -8.33
N LEU A 365 -8.58 -8.46 -9.01
CA LEU A 365 -8.67 -8.61 -10.46
C LEU A 365 -10.02 -9.21 -10.88
N TYR A 366 -10.68 -9.94 -9.98
CA TYR A 366 -11.90 -10.64 -10.36
C TYR A 366 -13.07 -10.44 -9.37
N ASP A 367 -12.82 -10.15 -8.10
CA ASP A 367 -13.86 -9.83 -7.10
C ASP A 367 -13.52 -8.57 -6.30
N TYR A 368 -14.31 -7.52 -6.48
CA TYR A 368 -14.18 -6.22 -5.82
C TYR A 368 -15.43 -5.82 -5.03
N LYS A 369 -16.29 -6.80 -4.70
CA LYS A 369 -17.54 -6.52 -3.96
C LYS A 369 -17.28 -5.90 -2.62
N GLN A 370 -16.27 -6.40 -1.89
CA GLN A 370 -15.87 -5.87 -0.60
C GLN A 370 -15.29 -4.46 -0.70
N THR A 371 -14.50 -4.17 -1.75
CA THR A 371 -14.02 -2.82 -2.05
C THR A 371 -15.18 -1.84 -2.25
N LYS A 372 -16.18 -2.25 -3.07
CA LYS A 372 -17.37 -1.45 -3.31
C LYS A 372 -18.18 -1.24 -2.03
N ALA A 373 -18.35 -2.28 -1.22
CA ALA A 373 -19.03 -2.20 0.07
C ALA A 373 -18.32 -1.22 1.02
N MET A 374 -16.99 -1.27 1.12
CA MET A 374 -16.20 -0.35 1.95
C MET A 374 -16.33 1.11 1.50
N ILE A 375 -16.23 1.39 0.20
CA ILE A 375 -16.40 2.76 -0.32
C ILE A 375 -17.82 3.28 -0.03
N THR A 376 -18.85 2.46 -0.26
CA THR A 376 -20.24 2.83 0.05
C THR A 376 -20.47 3.05 1.55
N TRP A 377 -19.84 2.22 2.39
CA TRP A 377 -19.85 2.42 3.84
C TRP A 377 -19.16 3.74 4.22
N LEU A 378 -18.00 4.06 3.63
CA LEU A 378 -17.28 5.32 3.87
C LEU A 378 -18.13 6.53 3.47
N GLU A 379 -18.78 6.49 2.30
CA GLU A 379 -19.75 7.54 1.88
C GLU A 379 -20.82 7.78 2.96
N LYS A 380 -21.39 6.70 3.46
CA LYS A 380 -22.43 6.77 4.50
C LYS A 380 -21.88 7.35 5.80
N VAL A 381 -20.72 6.87 6.27
CA VAL A 381 -20.09 7.36 7.51
C VAL A 381 -19.81 8.86 7.43
N LEU A 382 -19.24 9.33 6.31
CA LEU A 382 -18.93 10.75 6.12
C LEU A 382 -20.22 11.61 6.03
N SER A 383 -21.24 11.12 5.32
CA SER A 383 -22.53 11.81 5.26
C SER A 383 -23.22 11.91 6.62
N ASP A 384 -23.18 10.84 7.40
CA ASP A 384 -23.79 10.83 8.73
C ASP A 384 -22.99 11.72 9.70
N ALA A 385 -21.66 11.70 9.63
CA ALA A 385 -20.80 12.59 10.42
C ALA A 385 -21.07 14.08 10.12
N GLU A 386 -21.22 14.44 8.84
CA GLU A 386 -21.54 15.81 8.44
C GLU A 386 -22.89 16.26 9.02
N LYS A 387 -23.93 15.42 8.94
CA LYS A 387 -25.27 15.71 9.50
C LYS A 387 -25.25 15.87 11.02
N ASN A 388 -24.39 15.11 11.69
CA ASN A 388 -24.28 15.14 13.15
C ASN A 388 -23.34 16.26 13.65
N GLY A 389 -22.66 16.98 12.77
CA GLY A 389 -21.67 17.99 13.13
C GLY A 389 -20.37 17.38 13.71
N GLU A 390 -20.07 16.13 13.36
CA GLU A 390 -18.87 15.45 13.78
C GLU A 390 -17.68 15.84 12.88
N ILE A 391 -16.49 15.82 13.44
CA ILE A 391 -15.21 15.97 12.75
C ILE A 391 -14.59 14.59 12.57
N VAL A 392 -13.91 14.40 11.44
CA VAL A 392 -13.38 13.09 11.04
C VAL A 392 -11.86 13.13 10.93
N HIS A 393 -11.22 12.16 11.56
CA HIS A 393 -9.85 11.75 11.31
C HIS A 393 -9.84 10.38 10.62
N ILE A 394 -9.14 10.27 9.51
CA ILE A 394 -9.02 9.01 8.75
C ILE A 394 -7.68 8.37 9.03
N MET A 395 -7.69 7.08 9.40
CA MET A 395 -6.50 6.23 9.48
C MET A 395 -6.54 5.22 8.35
N ASN A 396 -5.46 5.14 7.61
CA ASN A 396 -5.26 4.14 6.56
C ASN A 396 -3.76 3.81 6.49
N HIS A 397 -3.39 2.53 6.45
CA HIS A 397 -1.98 2.19 6.43
C HIS A 397 -1.29 2.67 5.15
N VAL A 398 -1.72 2.20 3.97
CA VAL A 398 -1.26 2.72 2.68
C VAL A 398 -1.84 4.11 2.46
N PRO A 399 -1.05 5.16 2.16
CA PRO A 399 -1.60 6.50 1.92
C PRO A 399 -2.73 6.49 0.90
N MET A 400 -3.83 7.21 1.18
CA MET A 400 -5.09 7.12 0.40
C MET A 400 -4.91 7.50 -1.07
N VAL A 401 -3.96 8.37 -1.34
CA VAL A 401 -3.61 8.83 -2.68
C VAL A 401 -2.20 8.33 -3.00
N ASN A 402 -2.06 7.04 -3.22
CA ASN A 402 -0.79 6.38 -3.47
C ASN A 402 -0.88 5.49 -4.71
N SER A 403 0.27 5.21 -5.30
CA SER A 403 0.44 4.34 -6.46
C SER A 403 0.09 2.88 -6.18
N GLN A 404 0.16 2.45 -4.94
CA GLN A 404 -0.16 1.07 -4.56
C GLN A 404 -1.67 0.83 -4.49
N HIS A 405 -2.49 1.84 -4.23
CA HIS A 405 -3.92 1.70 -4.36
C HIS A 405 -4.36 1.59 -5.82
N THR A 406 -5.42 0.82 -6.05
CA THR A 406 -6.07 0.77 -7.36
C THR A 406 -6.56 2.16 -7.76
N ILE A 407 -6.51 2.49 -9.05
CA ILE A 407 -7.00 3.77 -9.60
C ILE A 407 -8.45 4.03 -9.15
N GLN A 408 -9.26 2.99 -9.07
CA GLN A 408 -10.67 3.10 -8.66
C GLN A 408 -10.82 3.59 -7.22
N CYS A 409 -9.97 3.10 -6.31
CA CYS A 409 -9.97 3.57 -4.92
C CYS A 409 -9.37 4.97 -4.79
N THR A 410 -8.18 5.19 -5.37
CA THR A 410 -7.47 6.48 -5.28
C THR A 410 -8.36 7.66 -5.66
N TRP A 411 -9.03 7.57 -6.82
CA TRP A 411 -9.91 8.65 -7.27
C TRP A 411 -11.17 8.80 -6.42
N ARG A 412 -11.78 7.68 -5.97
CA ARG A 412 -12.95 7.76 -5.09
C ARG A 412 -12.61 8.34 -3.74
N PHE A 413 -11.47 7.98 -3.17
CA PHE A 413 -10.98 8.61 -1.94
C PHE A 413 -10.75 10.12 -2.13
N LYS A 414 -10.08 10.53 -3.22
CA LYS A 414 -9.87 11.96 -3.54
C LYS A 414 -11.22 12.70 -3.64
N ILE A 415 -12.19 12.15 -4.34
CA ILE A 415 -13.53 12.74 -4.51
C ILE A 415 -14.27 12.84 -3.15
N LEU A 416 -14.21 11.81 -2.32
CA LEU A 416 -14.83 11.84 -1.00
C LEU A 416 -14.14 12.85 -0.06
N MET A 417 -12.82 12.92 -0.08
CA MET A 417 -12.10 13.92 0.69
C MET A 417 -12.44 15.34 0.21
N ASP A 418 -12.53 15.57 -1.09
CA ASP A 418 -12.97 16.85 -1.65
C ASP A 418 -14.40 17.21 -1.21
N ARG A 419 -15.36 16.28 -1.31
CA ARG A 419 -16.75 16.51 -0.89
C ARG A 419 -16.88 16.85 0.59
N TYR A 420 -16.12 16.16 1.44
CA TYR A 420 -16.24 16.26 2.90
C TYR A 420 -15.09 17.07 3.54
N GLN A 421 -14.43 17.95 2.78
CA GLN A 421 -13.26 18.70 3.26
C GLN A 421 -13.54 19.61 4.47
N ASN A 422 -14.80 19.96 4.71
CA ASN A 422 -15.19 20.76 5.88
C ASN A 422 -15.20 19.99 7.20
N ILE A 423 -15.24 18.64 7.15
CA ILE A 423 -15.29 17.79 8.33
C ILE A 423 -14.07 16.87 8.46
N ILE A 424 -13.38 16.53 7.37
CA ILE A 424 -12.14 15.74 7.45
C ILE A 424 -11.01 16.69 7.81
N ARG A 425 -10.36 16.49 8.97
CA ARG A 425 -9.32 17.38 9.50
C ARG A 425 -7.99 16.71 9.79
N GLY A 426 -7.87 15.41 9.54
CA GLY A 426 -6.64 14.64 9.65
C GLY A 426 -6.71 13.36 8.83
N VAL A 427 -5.65 13.07 8.08
CA VAL A 427 -5.46 11.80 7.36
C VAL A 427 -4.09 11.26 7.73
N PHE A 428 -4.02 10.03 8.26
CA PHE A 428 -2.83 9.47 8.87
C PHE A 428 -2.51 8.12 8.24
N SER A 429 -1.24 7.92 7.85
CA SER A 429 -0.79 6.72 7.16
C SER A 429 0.62 6.29 7.61
N GLY A 430 1.03 5.09 7.19
CA GLY A 430 2.35 4.48 7.36
C GLY A 430 2.92 3.96 6.04
N HIS A 431 3.26 2.68 6.01
CA HIS A 431 3.62 1.89 4.84
C HIS A 431 5.00 2.17 4.23
N SER A 432 5.44 3.40 4.20
CA SER A 432 6.69 3.75 3.50
C SER A 432 7.94 3.55 4.36
N HIS A 433 7.81 3.23 5.65
CA HIS A 433 8.84 3.25 6.70
C HIS A 433 9.55 4.60 6.84
N SER A 434 9.48 5.44 5.82
CA SER A 434 10.01 6.81 5.77
C SER A 434 8.86 7.81 5.96
N GLU A 435 9.20 9.08 6.21
CA GLU A 435 8.16 10.09 6.39
C GLU A 435 7.89 10.89 5.13
N TYR A 436 6.60 11.19 4.94
CA TYR A 436 6.11 12.01 3.85
C TYR A 436 4.99 12.94 4.32
N LEU A 437 4.78 13.99 3.53
CA LEU A 437 3.50 14.68 3.47
C LEU A 437 2.98 14.56 2.03
N TYR A 438 1.83 13.94 1.84
CA TYR A 438 1.14 13.99 0.57
C TYR A 438 0.13 15.11 0.59
N MET A 439 0.26 16.06 -0.35
CA MET A 439 -0.77 17.06 -0.59
C MET A 439 -1.90 16.46 -1.40
N ILE A 440 -3.12 16.66 -0.95
CA ILE A 440 -4.32 16.23 -1.66
C ILE A 440 -5.08 17.46 -2.11
N HIS A 441 -5.44 17.49 -3.40
CA HIS A 441 -6.07 18.63 -4.03
C HIS A 441 -7.54 18.36 -4.38
N GLU A 442 -8.31 19.41 -4.62
CA GLU A 442 -9.69 19.28 -5.10
C GLU A 442 -9.74 18.51 -6.43
N TYR A 443 -10.80 17.74 -6.63
CA TYR A 443 -10.92 16.89 -7.81
C TYR A 443 -10.97 17.66 -9.13
N TYR A 444 -11.80 18.74 -9.19
CA TYR A 444 -11.92 19.55 -10.40
C TYR A 444 -10.93 20.71 -10.49
N ASN A 445 -10.21 21.03 -9.41
CA ASN A 445 -9.21 22.08 -9.40
C ASN A 445 -7.96 21.64 -8.61
N GLU A 446 -7.07 20.97 -9.31
CA GLU A 446 -5.82 20.43 -8.75
C GLU A 446 -4.81 21.51 -8.29
N THR A 447 -5.14 22.79 -8.42
CA THR A 447 -4.33 23.89 -7.85
C THR A 447 -4.74 24.25 -6.43
N ILE A 448 -5.87 23.75 -5.93
CA ILE A 448 -6.40 24.05 -4.61
C ILE A 448 -6.11 22.87 -3.69
N PRO A 449 -5.19 23.00 -2.72
CA PRO A 449 -4.95 21.96 -1.73
C PRO A 449 -6.16 21.81 -0.80
N SER A 450 -6.60 20.58 -0.59
CA SER A 450 -7.75 20.26 0.27
C SER A 450 -7.33 19.61 1.60
N HIS A 451 -6.33 18.72 1.58
CA HIS A 451 -5.84 18.00 2.76
C HIS A 451 -4.34 17.74 2.72
N VAL A 452 -3.82 17.40 3.89
CA VAL A 452 -2.50 16.79 4.06
C VAL A 452 -2.72 15.36 4.56
N ASN A 453 -2.13 14.38 3.88
CA ASN A 453 -1.97 13.03 4.40
C ASN A 453 -0.61 12.93 5.10
N TYR A 454 -0.64 12.73 6.40
CA TYR A 454 0.53 12.60 7.26
C TYR A 454 1.03 11.17 7.24
N VAL A 455 2.13 10.90 6.56
CA VAL A 455 2.77 9.58 6.56
C VAL A 455 3.85 9.56 7.63
N CYS A 456 3.67 8.69 8.61
CA CYS A 456 4.62 8.51 9.71
C CYS A 456 5.70 7.50 9.33
N SER A 457 6.94 7.76 9.72
CA SER A 457 8.01 6.76 9.61
C SER A 457 7.81 5.59 10.57
N GLY A 458 8.28 4.40 10.16
CA GLY A 458 8.10 3.15 10.88
C GLY A 458 8.96 2.99 12.12
N LEU A 459 8.59 2.01 12.95
CA LEU A 459 9.43 1.57 14.06
C LEU A 459 10.46 0.52 13.61
N THR A 460 10.24 -0.13 12.47
CA THR A 460 11.20 -1.09 11.90
C THR A 460 12.51 -0.44 11.48
N THR A 461 13.57 -1.23 11.45
CA THR A 461 14.90 -0.87 10.94
C THR A 461 15.14 -1.37 9.52
N TYR A 462 14.20 -2.12 8.96
CA TYR A 462 14.26 -2.67 7.61
C TYR A 462 14.29 -1.56 6.56
N SER A 463 15.03 -1.78 5.47
CA SER A 463 15.29 -0.80 4.41
C SER A 463 16.10 0.43 4.86
N GLU A 464 16.95 0.26 5.87
CA GLU A 464 17.92 1.27 6.33
C GLU A 464 17.27 2.48 7.03
N PHE A 465 16.27 2.27 7.91
CA PHE A 465 15.65 3.33 8.68
C PHE A 465 15.98 3.25 10.18
N GLN A 466 15.89 4.39 10.89
CA GLN A 466 15.94 4.42 12.35
C GLN A 466 14.52 4.27 12.93
N PRO A 467 14.37 3.51 14.04
CA PRO A 467 13.08 3.38 14.72
C PRO A 467 12.50 4.75 15.07
N SER A 468 11.25 4.96 14.66
CA SER A 468 10.61 6.27 14.76
C SER A 468 9.14 6.14 15.20
N PHE A 469 8.63 7.21 15.83
CA PHE A 469 7.20 7.40 16.10
C PHE A 469 6.90 8.89 16.18
N ARG A 470 5.61 9.26 16.22
CA ARG A 470 5.18 10.66 16.14
C ARG A 470 4.11 11.00 17.17
N ILE A 471 4.17 12.21 17.71
CA ILE A 471 3.10 12.82 18.51
C ILE A 471 2.51 13.98 17.74
N TYR A 472 1.22 13.92 17.47
CA TYR A 472 0.44 15.02 16.93
C TYR A 472 -0.19 15.84 18.05
N LEU A 473 -0.24 17.15 17.86
CA LEU A 473 -0.97 18.08 18.68
C LEU A 473 -2.25 18.47 17.93
N VAL A 474 -3.38 17.91 18.35
CA VAL A 474 -4.69 18.15 17.74
C VAL A 474 -5.45 19.17 18.58
N ASP A 475 -5.84 20.30 17.97
CA ASP A 475 -6.57 21.35 18.66
C ASP A 475 -7.91 20.81 19.22
N LYS A 476 -8.15 21.02 20.52
CA LYS A 476 -9.35 20.49 21.20
C LYS A 476 -10.65 21.10 20.73
N LYS A 477 -10.62 22.31 20.19
CA LYS A 477 -11.80 23.03 19.74
C LYS A 477 -12.13 22.72 18.29
N GLU A 478 -11.11 22.88 17.41
CA GLU A 478 -11.30 22.78 15.97
C GLU A 478 -10.92 21.40 15.42
N LEU A 479 -10.21 20.58 16.21
CA LEU A 479 -9.79 19.21 15.89
C LEU A 479 -8.89 19.10 14.64
N TYR A 480 -8.23 20.20 14.21
CA TYR A 480 -7.16 20.18 13.24
C TYR A 480 -5.83 19.75 13.86
N VAL A 481 -4.98 19.14 13.05
CA VAL A 481 -3.57 18.94 13.42
C VAL A 481 -2.87 20.30 13.44
N GLN A 482 -2.53 20.76 14.64
CA GLN A 482 -1.82 22.03 14.84
C GLN A 482 -0.33 21.89 14.55
N ASP A 483 0.26 20.80 15.02
CA ASP A 483 1.69 20.51 14.89
C ASP A 483 1.93 19.02 15.10
N TYR A 484 3.12 18.53 14.78
CA TYR A 484 3.59 17.24 15.26
C TYR A 484 5.06 17.30 15.68
N ILE A 485 5.45 16.39 16.56
CA ILE A 485 6.80 16.20 17.03
C ILE A 485 7.26 14.82 16.60
N GLN A 486 8.33 14.77 15.83
CA GLN A 486 8.95 13.52 15.40
C GLN A 486 9.93 13.04 16.48
N TYR A 487 9.88 11.75 16.82
CA TYR A 487 10.82 11.08 17.70
C TYR A 487 11.56 9.99 16.93
N ARG A 488 12.88 9.87 17.18
CA ARG A 488 13.74 8.83 16.58
C ARG A 488 14.68 8.25 17.62
N MET A 489 14.99 6.97 17.46
CA MET A 489 16.02 6.31 18.25
C MET A 489 17.36 6.44 17.54
N ASN A 490 18.38 6.98 18.21
CA ASN A 490 19.75 6.83 17.75
C ASN A 490 20.19 5.37 18.02
N LEU A 491 19.96 4.51 17.03
CA LEU A 491 20.08 3.07 17.20
C LEU A 491 21.52 2.63 17.46
N ILE A 492 22.51 3.28 16.84
CA ILE A 492 23.93 2.98 17.05
C ILE A 492 24.29 3.26 18.50
N GLU A 493 24.01 4.46 18.97
CA GLU A 493 24.28 4.88 20.34
C GLU A 493 23.52 4.05 21.38
N SER A 494 22.26 3.68 21.06
CA SER A 494 21.44 2.82 21.93
C SER A 494 22.06 1.44 22.11
N ASN A 495 22.55 0.84 21.03
CA ASN A 495 23.22 -0.45 21.09
C ASN A 495 24.57 -0.39 21.82
N GLU A 496 25.36 0.68 21.63
CA GLU A 496 26.64 0.89 22.32
C GLU A 496 26.44 1.05 23.83
N LYS A 497 25.45 1.85 24.23
CA LYS A 497 25.14 2.13 25.64
C LYS A 497 24.31 1.04 26.32
N LYS A 498 23.65 0.18 25.53
CA LYS A 498 22.63 -0.78 25.99
C LYS A 498 21.46 -0.10 26.74
N GLU A 499 21.14 1.11 26.34
CA GLU A 499 19.98 1.89 26.79
C GLU A 499 19.39 2.68 25.61
N PRO A 500 18.05 2.85 25.52
CA PRO A 500 17.43 3.51 24.38
C PRO A 500 17.68 5.01 24.39
N VAL A 501 18.35 5.52 23.37
CA VAL A 501 18.67 6.94 23.19
C VAL A 501 17.72 7.55 22.17
N TRP A 502 16.72 8.30 22.63
CA TRP A 502 15.74 8.98 21.80
C TRP A 502 16.09 10.46 21.61
N PHE A 503 15.86 10.98 20.40
CA PHE A 503 16.02 12.40 20.10
C PHE A 503 14.83 12.92 19.28
N ILE A 504 14.70 14.26 19.25
CA ILE A 504 13.69 14.98 18.48
C ILE A 504 14.44 15.67 17.33
N PRO A 505 14.35 15.19 16.09
CA PRO A 505 14.99 15.86 14.96
C PRO A 505 14.33 17.21 14.67
N TYR A 506 13.01 17.29 14.76
CA TYR A 506 12.25 18.53 14.53
C TYR A 506 10.83 18.45 15.09
N ASN A 507 10.18 19.59 15.15
CA ASN A 507 8.73 19.72 15.16
C ASN A 507 8.27 20.38 13.84
N ALA A 508 7.13 19.94 13.32
CA ALA A 508 6.74 20.20 11.95
C ALA A 508 6.51 21.68 11.64
N SER A 509 5.82 22.42 12.53
CA SER A 509 5.53 23.83 12.30
C SER A 509 6.80 24.68 12.14
N ASN A 510 7.85 24.40 12.92
CA ASN A 510 9.14 25.08 12.77
C ASN A 510 9.85 24.63 11.48
N PHE A 511 9.82 23.32 11.20
CA PHE A 511 10.49 22.76 10.03
C PHE A 511 9.92 23.29 8.71
N PHE A 512 8.59 23.30 8.57
CA PHE A 512 7.91 23.86 7.40
C PHE A 512 7.79 25.39 7.44
N ASN A 513 8.26 26.03 8.51
CA ASN A 513 8.16 27.47 8.74
C ASN A 513 6.73 28.01 8.61
N VAL A 514 5.78 27.31 9.24
CA VAL A 514 4.37 27.68 9.28
C VAL A 514 3.90 27.94 10.72
N ILE A 515 2.85 28.73 10.87
CA ILE A 515 2.25 29.00 12.18
C ILE A 515 1.50 27.76 12.71
N SER A 516 0.93 26.99 11.81
CA SER A 516 0.12 25.81 12.07
C SER A 516 0.14 24.89 10.85
N LEU A 517 0.08 23.60 11.04
CA LEU A 517 -0.10 22.63 9.94
C LEU A 517 -1.51 22.72 9.31
N ASN A 518 -2.41 23.50 9.89
CA ASN A 518 -3.69 23.85 9.27
C ASN A 518 -3.55 24.87 8.12
N ASP A 519 -2.39 25.54 7.99
CA ASP A 519 -2.02 26.37 6.84
C ASP A 519 -1.54 25.49 5.68
N ILE A 520 -2.47 24.73 5.11
CA ILE A 520 -2.17 23.78 4.03
C ILE A 520 -1.69 24.46 2.74
N GLU A 521 -2.09 25.73 2.51
CA GLU A 521 -1.63 26.48 1.34
C GLU A 521 -0.13 26.81 1.42
N SER A 522 0.35 27.15 2.62
CA SER A 522 1.79 27.37 2.86
C SER A 522 2.57 26.07 2.77
N ILE A 523 2.03 24.97 3.32
CA ILE A 523 2.64 23.65 3.22
C ILE A 523 2.71 23.20 1.76
N ALA A 524 1.65 23.36 0.99
CA ALA A 524 1.62 22.97 -0.43
C ALA A 524 2.68 23.71 -1.29
N LYS A 525 3.18 24.84 -0.83
CA LYS A 525 4.23 25.62 -1.51
C LYS A 525 5.64 25.30 -1.03
N TYR A 526 5.78 24.31 -0.14
CA TYR A 526 7.08 23.94 0.42
C TYR A 526 7.99 23.33 -0.67
N ASN A 527 9.23 23.80 -0.73
CA ASN A 527 10.24 23.26 -1.61
C ASN A 527 11.08 22.20 -0.88
N ILE A 528 11.24 21.04 -1.49
CA ILE A 528 12.02 19.94 -0.94
C ILE A 528 13.49 20.36 -0.77
N THR A 529 13.93 20.41 0.47
CA THR A 529 15.29 20.81 0.88
C THR A 529 16.19 19.58 1.10
N PRO A 530 17.52 19.74 1.14
CA PRO A 530 18.42 18.67 1.57
C PRO A 530 18.07 18.13 2.97
N GLU A 531 17.66 19.00 3.88
CA GLU A 531 17.26 18.64 5.25
C GLU A 531 15.96 17.82 5.27
N TYR A 532 14.98 18.17 4.40
CA TYR A 532 13.79 17.34 4.20
C TYR A 532 14.16 15.91 3.79
N MET A 533 15.05 15.76 2.81
CA MET A 533 15.50 14.45 2.35
C MET A 533 16.22 13.66 3.46
N GLN A 534 17.02 14.34 4.29
CA GLN A 534 17.67 13.72 5.44
C GLN A 534 16.63 13.18 6.43
N HIS A 535 15.64 13.99 6.78
CA HIS A 535 14.57 13.58 7.69
C HIS A 535 13.67 12.49 7.09
N ARG A 536 13.39 12.58 5.78
CA ARG A 536 12.64 11.55 5.06
C ARG A 536 13.28 10.17 5.23
N TYR A 537 14.60 10.09 5.21
CA TYR A 537 15.37 8.86 5.44
C TYR A 537 15.72 8.65 6.92
N THR A 538 14.94 9.20 7.83
CA THR A 538 15.03 9.01 9.30
C THR A 538 16.39 9.34 9.92
N ASP A 539 17.12 10.30 9.34
CA ASP A 539 18.44 10.74 9.82
C ASP A 539 19.45 9.60 10.04
N VAL A 540 19.36 8.52 9.25
CA VAL A 540 20.39 7.48 9.31
C VAL A 540 21.75 8.04 8.86
N PRO A 541 22.87 7.50 9.34
CA PRO A 541 24.19 7.89 8.86
C PRO A 541 24.29 7.83 7.34
N GLY A 542 24.70 8.93 6.69
CA GLY A 542 24.78 9.05 5.22
C GLY A 542 23.49 9.55 4.54
N SER A 543 22.39 9.79 5.28
CA SER A 543 21.16 10.37 4.72
C SER A 543 21.36 11.81 4.23
N GLU A 544 22.31 12.54 4.76
CA GLU A 544 22.72 13.88 4.31
C GLU A 544 23.26 13.86 2.87
N ASP A 545 23.85 12.76 2.41
CA ASP A 545 24.30 12.62 1.02
C ASP A 545 23.13 12.42 0.06
N LYS A 546 22.09 11.71 0.48
CA LYS A 546 20.82 11.62 -0.27
C LYS A 546 20.18 13.00 -0.44
N GLY A 547 20.30 13.87 0.54
CA GLY A 547 19.85 15.26 0.49
C GLY A 547 20.65 16.15 -0.50
N LYS A 548 21.90 15.83 -0.77
CA LYS A 548 22.74 16.57 -1.75
C LYS A 548 22.39 16.24 -3.20
N ASP A 549 21.77 15.09 -3.48
CA ASP A 549 21.36 14.68 -4.83
C ASP A 549 20.18 15.56 -5.30
N GLU A 550 20.48 16.49 -6.20
CA GLU A 550 19.49 17.41 -6.77
C GLU A 550 18.39 16.68 -7.53
N LYS A 551 18.73 15.62 -8.27
CA LYS A 551 17.74 14.83 -9.01
C LYS A 551 16.81 14.07 -8.07
N ALA A 552 17.34 13.53 -6.98
CA ALA A 552 16.52 12.89 -5.94
C ALA A 552 15.54 13.89 -5.32
N ARG A 553 15.96 15.12 -5.03
CA ARG A 553 15.07 16.19 -4.52
C ARG A 553 14.01 16.59 -5.54
N GLN A 554 14.38 16.73 -6.82
CA GLN A 554 13.42 17.02 -7.89
C GLN A 554 12.37 15.92 -8.04
N ASN A 555 12.79 14.66 -7.96
CA ASN A 555 11.87 13.53 -7.98
C ASN A 555 10.93 13.54 -6.77
N GLU A 556 11.46 13.84 -5.59
CA GLU A 556 10.64 13.97 -4.37
C GLU A 556 9.67 15.13 -4.46
N GLN A 557 10.07 16.28 -5.04
CA GLN A 557 9.18 17.40 -5.29
C GLN A 557 8.03 17.00 -6.22
N CYS A 558 8.31 16.22 -7.28
CA CYS A 558 7.27 15.69 -8.14
C CYS A 558 6.24 14.82 -7.40
N ILE A 559 6.70 14.02 -6.43
CA ILE A 559 5.81 13.19 -5.59
C ILE A 559 5.01 14.08 -4.62
N TYR A 560 5.66 15.07 -4.04
CA TYR A 560 5.05 16.01 -3.10
C TYR A 560 3.95 16.87 -3.74
N ASP A 561 4.20 17.36 -4.96
CA ASP A 561 3.30 18.29 -5.68
C ASP A 561 2.12 17.59 -6.36
N ASN A 562 2.18 16.27 -6.53
CA ASN A 562 1.17 15.53 -7.30
C ASN A 562 0.50 14.45 -6.47
N ASP A 563 -0.81 14.50 -6.36
CA ASP A 563 -1.63 13.56 -5.64
C ASP A 563 -2.20 12.42 -6.52
N ASN A 564 -1.67 12.26 -7.72
CA ASN A 564 -1.98 11.13 -8.58
C ASN A 564 -0.75 10.64 -9.34
N MET A 565 -0.73 9.34 -9.60
CA MET A 565 0.41 8.67 -10.25
C MET A 565 0.71 9.16 -11.66
N VAL A 566 -0.31 9.56 -12.41
CA VAL A 566 -0.15 9.91 -13.83
C VAL A 566 0.64 11.21 -13.95
N ASP A 567 0.31 12.19 -13.12
CA ASP A 567 0.97 13.50 -13.15
C ASP A 567 2.31 13.47 -12.44
N ALA A 568 2.43 12.69 -11.34
CA ALA A 568 3.73 12.41 -10.74
C ALA A 568 4.68 11.73 -11.73
N ALA A 569 4.22 10.72 -12.47
CA ALA A 569 5.04 10.05 -13.50
C ALA A 569 5.43 10.96 -14.65
N LYS A 570 4.53 11.85 -15.10
CA LYS A 570 4.84 12.88 -16.11
C LYS A 570 5.92 13.84 -15.61
N CYS A 571 5.79 14.33 -14.37
CA CYS A 571 6.76 15.20 -13.73
C CYS A 571 8.13 14.52 -13.60
N LEU A 572 8.17 13.26 -13.20
CA LEU A 572 9.40 12.46 -13.08
C LEU A 572 10.07 12.20 -14.43
N GLY A 573 9.41 12.46 -15.56
CA GLY A 573 9.90 12.14 -16.90
C GLY A 573 10.11 10.63 -17.09
N THR A 574 9.44 9.81 -16.30
CA THR A 574 9.57 8.35 -16.38
C THR A 574 8.87 7.86 -17.63
N SER A 575 9.64 7.16 -18.48
CA SER A 575 9.08 6.49 -19.65
C SER A 575 8.09 5.41 -19.21
N VAL A 576 7.18 5.08 -20.11
CA VAL A 576 6.17 4.01 -20.06
C VAL A 576 6.66 2.64 -19.50
N PHE A 577 7.95 2.51 -19.20
CA PHE A 577 8.64 1.28 -18.74
C PHE A 577 9.13 1.34 -17.29
N SER A 578 8.70 2.30 -16.48
CA SER A 578 9.03 2.36 -15.05
C SER A 578 8.15 1.37 -14.25
N LYS A 579 8.59 1.08 -13.02
CA LYS A 579 7.80 0.34 -12.03
C LYS A 579 6.36 0.91 -11.93
N ASP A 580 6.23 2.23 -12.03
CA ASP A 580 4.97 2.96 -11.98
C ASP A 580 4.07 2.69 -13.20
N TYR A 581 4.63 2.42 -14.38
CA TYR A 581 3.84 2.02 -15.54
C TYR A 581 3.33 0.58 -15.42
N PHE A 582 4.09 -0.31 -14.80
CA PHE A 582 3.60 -1.65 -14.47
C PHE A 582 2.38 -1.58 -13.55
N TYR A 583 2.42 -0.72 -12.52
CA TYR A 583 1.26 -0.42 -11.69
C TYR A 583 0.11 0.20 -12.48
N TYR A 584 0.39 1.12 -13.41
CA TYR A 584 -0.63 1.69 -14.29
C TYR A 584 -1.28 0.63 -15.18
N VAL A 585 -0.51 -0.32 -15.73
CA VAL A 585 -1.05 -1.43 -16.54
C VAL A 585 -1.84 -2.40 -15.68
N LEU A 586 -1.35 -2.79 -14.51
CA LEU A 586 -2.10 -3.59 -13.54
C LEU A 586 -3.40 -2.89 -13.15
N ASN A 587 -3.35 -1.60 -12.90
CA ASN A 587 -4.52 -0.79 -12.61
C ASN A 587 -5.49 -0.65 -13.79
N LYS A 588 -5.00 -0.64 -15.04
CA LYS A 588 -5.88 -0.72 -16.23
C LYS A 588 -6.49 -2.10 -16.42
N LEU A 589 -5.78 -3.15 -16.01
CA LEU A 589 -6.30 -4.52 -15.99
C LEU A 589 -7.21 -4.76 -14.78
N SER A 590 -7.15 -3.87 -13.76
CA SER A 590 -8.02 -3.94 -12.61
C SER A 590 -9.49 -3.69 -12.99
N PHE A 591 -10.37 -4.15 -12.14
CA PHE A 591 -11.82 -4.08 -12.32
C PHE A 591 -12.32 -2.70 -12.74
N LYS A 592 -13.29 -2.70 -13.64
CA LYS A 592 -14.15 -1.54 -13.88
C LYS A 592 -15.36 -1.64 -12.95
N TRP A 593 -15.73 -0.52 -12.35
CA TRP A 593 -16.82 -0.46 -11.39
C TRP A 593 -18.17 -0.63 -12.10
N ALA A 594 -18.76 -1.82 -12.05
CA ALA A 594 -20.11 -2.05 -12.59
C ALA A 594 -21.17 -1.25 -11.81
N LYS A 595 -22.12 -0.64 -12.55
CA LYS A 595 -23.25 0.13 -12.00
C LYS A 595 -24.16 -0.73 -11.13
#